data_a5bd9d9f5d6946b0490ecbd04509c5a1
#
_entry.id   a5bd9d9f5d6946b0490ecbd04509c5a1
#
_cell.length_a   1.000
_cell.length_b   1.000
_cell.length_c   1.000
_cell.angle_alpha   90.00
_cell.angle_beta   90.00
_cell.angle_gamma   90.00
#
_symmetry.space_group_name_H-M   'P 1'
#
loop_
_entity.id
_entity.type
_entity.pdbx_description
1 polymer ?
#
loop_
_entity_poly.entity_id
_entity_poly.type
_entity_poly.pdbx_seq_one_letter_code
_entity_poly.pdbx_strand_id
1 'polypeptide(L)'
;MRDIVLFDLDGTIGLIQHRVHHISGKRRNWPAFFAACGDDLPNVPVIETLHTHAVRHRIWIASGRSDEVRAETEAWLDLHVGMQHIDTLLMRRAGDRQADDRLKRGWLHNGSIPRESVLCVYDDRQRVVDMWRSEGLACFQVAPGDF
;
A
#
# COMPACT_ATOMS: atom_id res chain seq x y z
N MET A 1 -16.84 -11.35 -11.09
CA MET A 1 -16.13 -10.31 -11.89
C MET A 1 -14.97 -9.75 -11.06
N ARG A 2 -13.80 -9.64 -11.66
CA ARG A 2 -12.63 -9.06 -11.00
C ARG A 2 -12.56 -7.57 -11.31
N ASP A 3 -13.05 -6.77 -10.41
CA ASP A 3 -13.22 -5.33 -10.59
C ASP A 3 -12.39 -4.47 -9.62
N ILE A 4 -11.61 -5.08 -8.73
CA ILE A 4 -10.73 -4.38 -7.80
C ILE A 4 -9.30 -4.38 -8.31
N VAL A 5 -8.68 -3.21 -8.39
CA VAL A 5 -7.23 -3.07 -8.54
C VAL A 5 -6.68 -2.60 -7.20
N LEU A 6 -5.75 -3.36 -6.65
CA LEU A 6 -5.19 -3.16 -5.32
C LEU A 6 -3.82 -2.51 -5.42
N PHE A 7 -3.61 -1.45 -4.68
CA PHE A 7 -2.32 -0.74 -4.62
C PHE A 7 -1.77 -0.76 -3.20
N ASP A 8 -0.49 -1.01 -3.07
CA ASP A 8 0.27 -0.63 -1.89
C ASP A 8 0.48 0.89 -1.87
N LEU A 9 0.87 1.45 -0.75
CA LEU A 9 1.07 2.89 -0.60
C LEU A 9 2.56 3.26 -0.54
N ASP A 10 3.25 2.80 0.48
CA ASP A 10 4.66 3.17 0.71
C ASP A 10 5.60 2.50 -0.29
N GLY A 11 6.31 3.31 -1.09
CA GLY A 11 7.17 2.82 -2.17
C GLY A 11 6.43 2.55 -3.47
N THR A 12 5.09 2.63 -3.49
CA THR A 12 4.26 2.40 -4.67
C THR A 12 3.59 3.70 -5.12
N ILE A 13 2.61 4.21 -4.38
CA ILE A 13 1.95 5.48 -4.69
C ILE A 13 2.77 6.66 -4.16
N GLY A 14 3.36 6.52 -2.98
CA GLY A 14 4.21 7.52 -2.34
C GLY A 14 5.67 7.08 -2.30
N LEU A 15 6.58 8.01 -2.55
CA LEU A 15 8.01 7.78 -2.48
C LEU A 15 8.50 8.01 -1.06
N ILE A 16 9.15 7.00 -0.48
CA ILE A 16 9.49 6.97 0.94
C ILE A 16 10.98 7.18 1.25
N GLN A 17 11.80 7.49 0.24
CA GLN A 17 13.25 7.54 0.37
C GLN A 17 13.71 8.46 1.50
N HIS A 18 13.02 9.59 1.71
CA HIS A 18 13.39 10.58 2.72
C HIS A 18 13.23 10.08 4.16
N ARG A 19 12.50 8.98 4.39
CA ARG A 19 12.21 8.44 5.73
C ARG A 19 12.64 6.99 5.94
N VAL A 20 13.17 6.33 4.93
CA VAL A 20 13.64 4.93 5.04
C VAL A 20 14.75 4.78 6.08
N HIS A 21 15.56 5.82 6.32
CA HIS A 21 16.62 5.80 7.31
C HIS A 21 16.12 5.48 8.74
N HIS A 22 14.86 5.77 9.05
CA HIS A 22 14.28 5.46 10.36
C HIS A 22 14.14 3.94 10.60
N ILE A 23 14.04 3.14 9.54
CA ILE A 23 13.84 1.69 9.62
C ILE A 23 15.00 0.89 9.04
N SER A 24 16.06 1.57 8.59
CA SER A 24 17.31 0.94 8.14
C SER A 24 18.20 0.61 9.35
N GLY A 25 18.93 -0.51 9.27
CA GLY A 25 19.86 -0.92 10.31
C GLY A 25 19.21 -1.73 11.42
N LYS A 26 19.95 -1.84 12.56
CA LYS A 26 19.58 -2.73 13.66
C LYS A 26 18.45 -2.21 14.55
N ARG A 27 18.30 -0.89 14.65
CA ARG A 27 17.27 -0.26 15.46
C ARG A 27 16.27 0.43 14.54
N ARG A 28 15.11 -0.20 14.37
CA ARG A 28 14.04 0.34 13.54
C ARG A 28 13.14 1.24 14.39
N ASN A 29 12.94 2.46 13.93
CA ASN A 29 12.05 3.44 14.56
C ASN A 29 10.78 3.61 13.71
N TRP A 30 9.86 2.67 13.85
CA TRP A 30 8.60 2.69 13.10
C TRP A 30 7.73 3.92 13.40
N PRO A 31 7.61 4.40 14.67
CA PRO A 31 6.84 5.62 14.92
C PRO A 31 7.36 6.84 14.16
N ALA A 32 8.68 7.05 14.11
CA ALA A 32 9.27 8.16 13.35
C ALA A 32 9.07 7.98 11.86
N PHE A 33 9.19 6.75 11.36
CA PHE A 33 8.95 6.43 9.96
C PHE A 33 7.51 6.80 9.55
N PHE A 34 6.52 6.40 10.32
CA PHE A 34 5.13 6.73 10.04
C PHE A 34 4.84 8.22 10.21
N ALA A 35 5.40 8.86 11.22
CA ALA A 35 5.16 10.29 11.48
C ALA A 35 5.61 11.19 10.31
N ALA A 36 6.61 10.77 9.54
CA ALA A 36 7.15 11.54 8.41
C ALA A 36 6.38 11.33 7.09
N CYS A 37 5.29 10.55 7.09
CA CYS A 37 4.60 10.15 5.85
C CYS A 37 3.94 11.30 5.09
N GLY A 38 3.59 12.39 5.78
CA GLY A 38 2.96 13.54 5.14
C GLY A 38 3.85 14.28 4.14
N ASP A 39 5.16 14.06 4.22
CA ASP A 39 6.15 14.70 3.34
C ASP A 39 6.58 13.81 2.17
N ASP A 40 5.92 12.68 1.95
CA ASP A 40 6.23 11.79 0.83
C ASP A 40 5.98 12.50 -0.51
N LEU A 41 6.89 12.33 -1.46
CA LEU A 41 6.66 12.78 -2.83
C LEU A 41 5.73 11.79 -3.55
N PRO A 42 4.83 12.28 -4.42
CA PRO A 42 3.96 11.42 -5.20
C PRO A 42 4.76 10.66 -6.27
N ASN A 43 4.45 9.37 -6.44
CA ASN A 43 4.98 8.58 -7.55
C ASN A 43 4.05 8.76 -8.75
N VAL A 44 4.30 9.78 -9.54
CA VAL A 44 3.41 10.22 -10.62
C VAL A 44 3.06 9.10 -11.61
N PRO A 45 4.02 8.29 -12.12
CA PRO A 45 3.67 7.21 -13.05
C PRO A 45 2.69 6.19 -12.46
N VAL A 46 2.82 5.85 -11.20
CA VAL A 46 1.90 4.92 -10.52
C VAL A 46 0.53 5.58 -10.31
N ILE A 47 0.50 6.83 -9.92
CA ILE A 47 -0.74 7.58 -9.74
C ILE A 47 -1.51 7.70 -11.07
N GLU A 48 -0.82 7.97 -12.17
CA GLU A 48 -1.42 7.99 -13.50
C GLU A 48 -2.01 6.62 -13.88
N THR A 49 -1.30 5.55 -13.54
CA THR A 49 -1.78 4.17 -13.73
C THR A 49 -3.04 3.92 -12.90
N LEU A 50 -3.04 4.37 -11.64
CA LEU A 50 -4.21 4.27 -10.77
C LEU A 50 -5.42 4.99 -11.37
N HIS A 51 -5.24 6.22 -11.83
CA HIS A 51 -6.32 6.99 -12.46
C HIS A 51 -6.86 6.29 -13.72
N THR A 52 -6.00 5.67 -14.49
CA THR A 52 -6.40 4.88 -15.67
C THR A 52 -7.29 3.71 -15.27
N HIS A 53 -6.91 2.98 -14.23
CA HIS A 53 -7.74 1.88 -13.72
C HIS A 53 -9.06 2.37 -13.12
N ALA A 54 -9.06 3.52 -12.45
CA ALA A 54 -10.24 4.06 -11.78
C ALA A 54 -11.41 4.35 -12.72
N VAL A 55 -11.16 4.46 -14.02
CA VAL A 55 -12.21 4.63 -15.03
C VAL A 55 -13.13 3.41 -15.10
N ARG A 56 -12.58 2.20 -14.83
CA ARG A 56 -13.30 0.93 -15.03
C ARG A 56 -13.31 0.02 -13.81
N HIS A 57 -12.50 0.30 -12.80
CA HIS A 57 -12.29 -0.58 -11.66
C HIS A 57 -12.38 0.20 -10.35
N ARG A 58 -12.72 -0.52 -9.28
CA ARG A 58 -12.63 0.02 -7.93
C ARG A 58 -11.17 0.00 -7.48
N ILE A 59 -10.70 1.09 -6.93
CA ILE A 59 -9.33 1.20 -6.43
C ILE A 59 -9.33 0.97 -4.92
N TRP A 60 -8.59 -0.03 -4.51
CA TRP A 60 -8.35 -0.32 -3.10
C TRP A 60 -6.89 -0.08 -2.77
N ILE A 61 -6.62 0.48 -1.61
CA ILE A 61 -5.27 0.65 -1.08
C ILE A 61 -5.12 -0.24 0.14
N ALA A 62 -4.07 -1.06 0.16
CA ALA A 62 -3.72 -1.94 1.28
C ALA A 62 -2.34 -1.54 1.79
N SER A 63 -2.29 -0.81 2.89
CA SER A 63 -1.07 -0.23 3.44
C SER A 63 -0.69 -0.87 4.77
N GLY A 64 0.60 -1.21 4.92
CA GLY A 64 1.16 -1.60 6.21
C GLY A 64 1.37 -0.45 7.19
N ARG A 65 1.01 0.76 6.78
CA ARG A 65 1.10 1.97 7.60
C ARG A 65 0.12 1.89 8.76
N SER A 66 0.53 2.32 9.96
CA SER A 66 -0.34 2.36 11.14
C SER A 66 -1.52 3.30 10.94
N ASP A 67 -2.71 2.91 11.40
CA ASP A 67 -3.91 3.75 11.36
C ASP A 67 -3.84 4.96 12.32
N GLU A 68 -2.82 5.03 13.16
CA GLU A 68 -2.52 6.24 13.94
C GLU A 68 -2.27 7.46 13.04
N VAL A 69 -1.79 7.22 11.82
CA VAL A 69 -1.55 8.28 10.82
C VAL A 69 -2.59 8.24 9.69
N ARG A 70 -3.79 7.75 9.97
CA ARG A 70 -4.85 7.65 8.97
C ARG A 70 -5.27 9.02 8.45
N ALA A 71 -5.45 9.99 9.34
CA ALA A 71 -5.87 11.34 8.94
C ALA A 71 -4.86 12.00 8.00
N GLU A 72 -3.57 11.91 8.33
CA GLU A 72 -2.48 12.43 7.50
C GLU A 72 -2.39 11.70 6.16
N THR A 73 -2.62 10.39 6.18
CA THR A 73 -2.62 9.55 4.99
C THR A 73 -3.76 9.91 4.05
N GLU A 74 -4.97 10.06 4.57
CA GLU A 74 -6.13 10.47 3.77
C GLU A 74 -5.95 11.88 3.19
N ALA A 75 -5.40 12.82 3.97
CA ALA A 75 -5.10 14.17 3.48
C ALA A 75 -4.08 14.15 2.34
N TRP A 76 -3.03 13.34 2.48
CA TRP A 76 -2.02 13.16 1.43
C TRP A 76 -2.61 12.55 0.17
N LEU A 77 -3.43 11.50 0.32
CA LEU A 77 -4.10 10.84 -0.80
C LEU A 77 -5.08 11.79 -1.50
N ASP A 78 -5.81 12.59 -0.73
CA ASP A 78 -6.74 13.57 -1.32
C ASP A 78 -6.00 14.62 -2.15
N LEU A 79 -4.86 15.10 -1.65
CA LEU A 79 -4.06 16.10 -2.34
C LEU A 79 -3.42 15.56 -3.64
N HIS A 80 -2.87 14.35 -3.60
CA HIS A 80 -2.04 13.83 -4.70
C HIS A 80 -2.77 12.85 -5.64
N VAL A 81 -3.81 12.19 -5.16
CA VAL A 81 -4.55 11.18 -5.93
C VAL A 81 -6.01 11.60 -6.14
N GLY A 82 -6.64 12.13 -5.10
CA GLY A 82 -8.07 12.40 -5.03
C GLY A 82 -8.80 11.24 -4.38
N MET A 83 -9.37 11.47 -3.19
CA MET A 83 -10.09 10.43 -2.44
C MET A 83 -11.32 9.90 -3.18
N GLN A 84 -11.87 10.69 -4.10
CA GLN A 84 -13.01 10.25 -4.94
C GLN A 84 -12.65 9.06 -5.84
N HIS A 85 -11.36 8.82 -6.11
CA HIS A 85 -10.91 7.69 -6.92
C HIS A 85 -10.65 6.43 -6.11
N ILE A 86 -10.66 6.53 -4.77
CA ILE A 86 -10.29 5.44 -3.86
C ILE A 86 -11.56 4.91 -3.19
N ASP A 87 -11.85 3.64 -3.43
CA ASP A 87 -13.02 2.97 -2.85
C ASP A 87 -12.77 2.55 -1.40
N THR A 88 -11.60 2.00 -1.11
CA THR A 88 -11.28 1.46 0.21
C THR A 88 -9.79 1.68 0.54
N LEU A 89 -9.53 2.11 1.76
CA LEU A 89 -8.19 2.22 2.33
C LEU A 89 -8.09 1.30 3.55
N LEU A 90 -7.29 0.23 3.42
CA LEU A 90 -6.95 -0.66 4.52
C LEU A 90 -5.60 -0.24 5.11
N MET A 91 -5.56 -0.09 6.42
CA MET A 91 -4.34 0.26 7.15
C MET A 91 -4.12 -0.71 8.31
N ARG A 92 -2.86 -0.84 8.71
CA ARG A 92 -2.47 -1.61 9.88
C ARG A 92 -3.15 -1.04 11.13
N ARG A 93 -3.74 -1.90 11.94
CA ARG A 93 -4.27 -1.47 13.25
C ARG A 93 -3.11 -1.03 14.15
N ALA A 94 -3.27 0.06 14.87
CA ALA A 94 -2.29 0.52 15.86
C ALA A 94 -1.94 -0.61 16.82
N GLY A 95 -0.65 -0.79 17.09
CA GLY A 95 -0.15 -1.85 17.96
C GLY A 95 0.08 -3.21 17.28
N ASP A 96 -0.40 -3.42 16.08
CA ASP A 96 -0.12 -4.63 15.30
C ASP A 96 1.32 -4.58 14.78
N ARG A 97 2.13 -5.58 15.16
CA ARG A 97 3.56 -5.66 14.84
C ARG A 97 3.91 -6.76 13.85
N GLN A 98 2.93 -7.44 13.27
CA GLN A 98 3.25 -8.49 12.32
C GLN A 98 3.90 -7.91 11.05
N ALA A 99 4.72 -8.74 10.38
CA ALA A 99 5.36 -8.33 9.14
C ALA A 99 4.30 -8.01 8.06
N ASP A 100 4.63 -7.10 7.15
CA ASP A 100 3.73 -6.62 6.09
C ASP A 100 3.10 -7.73 5.27
N ASP A 101 3.90 -8.71 4.87
CA ASP A 101 3.41 -9.84 4.09
C ASP A 101 2.41 -10.69 4.87
N ARG A 102 2.62 -10.89 6.17
CA ARG A 102 1.68 -11.61 7.04
C ARG A 102 0.40 -10.82 7.27
N LEU A 103 0.51 -9.52 7.49
CA LEU A 103 -0.63 -8.63 7.64
C LEU A 103 -1.54 -8.69 6.41
N LYS A 104 -0.97 -8.49 5.24
CA LYS A 104 -1.73 -8.45 3.97
C LYS A 104 -2.27 -9.83 3.60
N ARG A 105 -1.54 -10.91 3.85
CA ARG A 105 -2.05 -12.27 3.69
C ARG A 105 -3.24 -12.51 4.61
N GLY A 106 -3.18 -12.03 5.84
CA GLY A 106 -4.29 -12.11 6.79
C GLY A 106 -5.56 -11.44 6.26
N TRP A 107 -5.43 -10.29 5.62
CA TRP A 107 -6.56 -9.60 5.00
C TRP A 107 -7.20 -10.40 3.86
N LEU A 108 -6.40 -11.15 3.10
CA LEU A 108 -6.95 -12.08 2.09
C LEU A 108 -7.70 -13.24 2.75
N HIS A 109 -7.11 -13.83 3.79
CA HIS A 109 -7.64 -15.04 4.40
C HIS A 109 -8.87 -14.76 5.28
N ASN A 110 -8.98 -13.58 5.88
CA ASN A 110 -10.13 -13.22 6.71
C ASN A 110 -11.28 -12.54 5.92
N GLY A 111 -11.10 -12.34 4.61
CA GLY A 111 -12.12 -11.74 3.76
C GLY A 111 -12.13 -10.20 3.75
N SER A 112 -11.22 -9.52 4.47
CA SER A 112 -11.09 -8.05 4.39
C SER A 112 -10.78 -7.61 2.97
N ILE A 113 -9.97 -8.38 2.25
CA ILE A 113 -9.77 -8.23 0.80
C ILE A 113 -10.52 -9.38 0.12
N PRO A 114 -11.56 -9.07 -0.69
CA PRO A 114 -12.31 -10.11 -1.41
C PRO A 114 -11.48 -10.64 -2.59
N ARG A 115 -10.74 -11.71 -2.34
CA ARG A 115 -9.79 -12.33 -3.28
C ARG A 115 -10.36 -12.48 -4.70
N GLU A 116 -11.59 -12.96 -4.81
CA GLU A 116 -12.25 -13.27 -6.09
C GLU A 116 -12.52 -12.01 -6.92
N SER A 117 -12.55 -10.86 -6.28
CA SER A 117 -12.78 -9.58 -6.94
C SER A 117 -11.50 -8.85 -7.34
N VAL A 118 -10.33 -9.34 -6.89
CA VAL A 118 -9.05 -8.69 -7.20
C VAL A 118 -8.59 -9.06 -8.60
N LEU A 119 -8.46 -8.05 -9.46
CA LEU A 119 -7.91 -8.20 -10.81
C LEU A 119 -6.40 -8.33 -10.75
N CYS A 120 -5.74 -7.39 -10.09
CA CYS A 120 -4.28 -7.36 -9.94
C CYS A 120 -3.86 -6.48 -8.78
N VAL A 121 -2.58 -6.56 -8.43
CA VAL A 121 -1.96 -5.82 -7.34
C VAL A 121 -0.73 -5.08 -7.85
N TYR A 122 -0.52 -3.86 -7.36
CA TYR A 122 0.71 -3.08 -7.54
C TYR A 122 1.39 -2.91 -6.19
N ASP A 123 2.63 -3.37 -6.08
CA ASP A 123 3.42 -3.33 -4.84
C ASP A 123 4.90 -3.22 -5.20
N ASP A 124 5.74 -2.79 -4.28
CA ASP A 124 7.19 -2.66 -4.51
C ASP A 124 8.01 -3.64 -3.69
N ARG A 125 7.57 -3.97 -2.48
CA ARG A 125 8.36 -4.75 -1.54
C ARG A 125 8.41 -6.22 -1.93
N GLN A 126 9.62 -6.74 -2.19
CA GLN A 126 9.82 -8.08 -2.74
C GLN A 126 9.08 -9.17 -1.97
N ARG A 127 9.19 -9.19 -0.63
CA ARG A 127 8.52 -10.22 0.18
C ARG A 127 6.99 -10.14 0.10
N VAL A 128 6.44 -8.94 -0.09
CA VAL A 128 4.99 -8.74 -0.24
C VAL A 128 4.55 -9.12 -1.64
N VAL A 129 5.31 -8.76 -2.67
CA VAL A 129 5.09 -9.19 -4.05
C VAL A 129 5.07 -10.72 -4.14
N ASP A 130 6.05 -11.37 -3.51
CA ASP A 130 6.13 -12.83 -3.48
C ASP A 130 4.92 -13.45 -2.78
N MET A 131 4.46 -12.81 -1.71
CA MET A 131 3.24 -13.25 -1.01
C MET A 131 2.01 -13.16 -1.91
N TRP A 132 1.77 -12.01 -2.58
CA TRP A 132 0.64 -11.87 -3.48
C TRP A 132 0.64 -12.93 -4.57
N ARG A 133 1.80 -13.15 -5.19
CA ARG A 133 1.97 -14.14 -6.25
C ARG A 133 1.75 -15.57 -5.73
N SER A 134 2.25 -15.88 -4.54
CA SER A 134 2.04 -17.20 -3.91
C SER A 134 0.57 -17.47 -3.60
N GLU A 135 -0.21 -16.43 -3.39
CA GLU A 135 -1.66 -16.52 -3.17
C GLU A 135 -2.46 -16.57 -4.48
N GLY A 136 -1.78 -16.61 -5.62
CA GLY A 136 -2.41 -16.74 -6.94
C GLY A 136 -2.88 -15.42 -7.56
N LEU A 137 -2.46 -14.28 -7.01
CA LEU A 137 -2.81 -12.97 -7.54
C LEU A 137 -1.74 -12.46 -8.50
N ALA A 138 -2.16 -11.85 -9.61
CA ALA A 138 -1.26 -11.11 -10.48
C ALA A 138 -0.72 -9.90 -9.72
N CYS A 139 0.61 -9.77 -9.62
CA CYS A 139 1.23 -8.64 -8.96
C CYS A 139 2.30 -8.02 -9.86
N PHE A 140 2.16 -6.73 -10.10
CA PHE A 140 3.12 -5.91 -10.83
C PHE A 140 4.02 -5.21 -9.81
N GLN A 141 5.30 -5.53 -9.87
CA GLN A 141 6.29 -4.92 -8.98
C GLN A 141 6.77 -3.60 -9.59
N VAL A 142 6.48 -2.49 -8.92
CA VAL A 142 6.69 -1.15 -9.48
C VAL A 142 8.13 -0.63 -9.30
N ALA A 143 8.87 -1.19 -8.34
CA ALA A 143 10.24 -0.80 -8.04
C ALA A 143 10.92 -1.92 -7.26
N PRO A 144 12.28 -1.98 -7.21
CA PRO A 144 12.97 -2.87 -6.31
C PRO A 144 12.64 -2.55 -4.85
N GLY A 145 12.39 -3.58 -4.04
CA GLY A 145 11.98 -3.39 -2.65
C GLY A 145 12.44 -4.53 -1.76
N ASP A 146 13.73 -4.64 -1.54
CA ASP A 146 14.37 -5.71 -0.76
C ASP A 146 14.56 -5.35 0.73
N PHE A 147 13.86 -4.36 1.21
CA PHE A 147 13.89 -3.87 2.60
C PHE A 147 12.85 -4.51 3.52
#